data_d2162a65f747d5a6595301cf85ce6e65
#
_entry.id   d2162a65f747d5a6595301cf85ce6e65
#
_cell.length_a   1.000
_cell.length_b   1.000
_cell.length_c   1.000
_cell.angle_alpha   90.00
_cell.angle_beta   90.00
_cell.angle_gamma   90.00
#
_symmetry.space_group_name_H-M   'P 1'
#
loop_
_entity.id
_entity.type
_entity.pdbx_description
1 polymer ?
#
loop_
_entity_poly.entity_id
_entity_poly.type
_entity_poly.pdbx_seq_one_letter_code
_entity_poly.pdbx_strand_id
1 'polypeptide(L)'
;MAKRRNDMDKATFILAAEKLITERGANDFSLADLATEMKISKGTLYYHYPSKDDLILDIMEKHMNELSRDYIEWLDRHENDTITKQRFLDVIFYKGVKLFNKSKMHIYLINECMRGNESLRKKYSELWKSWQDQLEEGLDRYFPDQKDREAYAYLLMLLIDGLTVQEALENSDEKLNERVKTLLVEEKTNE
;
A
#
# COMPACT_ATOMS: atom_id res chain seq x y z
N MET A 1 11.83 -25.35 31.53
CA MET A 1 10.60 -24.88 30.86
C MET A 1 10.62 -23.35 30.66
N ALA A 2 11.62 -22.80 29.93
CA ALA A 2 11.77 -21.35 29.73
C ALA A 2 12.11 -20.96 28.27
N LYS A 3 11.70 -21.77 27.26
CA LYS A 3 12.13 -21.58 25.86
C LYS A 3 10.98 -21.21 24.88
N ARG A 4 9.82 -20.74 25.38
CA ARG A 4 8.65 -20.44 24.52
C ARG A 4 8.18 -18.97 24.53
N ARG A 5 8.98 -18.02 25.09
CA ARG A 5 8.59 -16.61 25.19
C ARG A 5 9.30 -15.67 24.21
N ASN A 6 10.20 -16.17 23.38
CA ASN A 6 11.08 -15.30 22.58
C ASN A 6 10.86 -15.39 21.05
N ASP A 7 9.95 -16.21 20.57
CA ASP A 7 9.60 -16.31 19.13
C ASP A 7 8.17 -15.84 18.91
N MET A 8 7.84 -14.61 19.31
CA MET A 8 6.63 -13.99 18.77
C MET A 8 6.95 -13.58 17.35
N ASP A 9 6.26 -14.21 16.41
CA ASP A 9 6.36 -13.95 14.99
C ASP A 9 6.02 -12.47 14.71
N LYS A 10 6.76 -11.83 13.81
CA LYS A 10 6.56 -10.47 13.32
C LYS A 10 5.09 -10.22 12.94
N ALA A 11 4.43 -11.21 12.36
CA ALA A 11 3.01 -11.18 12.02
C ALA A 11 2.10 -10.91 13.22
N THR A 12 2.43 -11.44 14.41
CA THR A 12 1.64 -11.23 15.63
C THR A 12 1.69 -9.78 16.10
N PHE A 13 2.85 -9.13 16.02
CA PHE A 13 3.00 -7.70 16.33
C PHE A 13 2.19 -6.84 15.37
N ILE A 14 2.29 -7.14 14.08
CA ILE A 14 1.58 -6.42 13.02
C ILE A 14 0.06 -6.50 13.24
N LEU A 15 -0.50 -7.70 13.47
CA LEU A 15 -1.94 -7.87 13.68
C LEU A 15 -2.45 -7.12 14.92
N ALA A 16 -1.69 -7.17 16.02
CA ALA A 16 -2.07 -6.42 17.24
C ALA A 16 -1.98 -4.90 17.02
N ALA A 17 -0.97 -4.44 16.30
CA ALA A 17 -0.82 -3.03 15.97
C ALA A 17 -1.92 -2.54 15.03
N GLU A 18 -2.28 -3.31 13.99
CA GLU A 18 -3.38 -2.98 13.07
C GLU A 18 -4.70 -2.80 13.81
N LYS A 19 -5.00 -3.66 14.79
CA LYS A 19 -6.18 -3.52 15.64
C LYS A 19 -6.17 -2.20 16.40
N LEU A 20 -5.07 -1.88 17.10
CA LEU A 20 -4.94 -0.64 17.85
C LEU A 20 -5.01 0.61 16.98
N ILE A 21 -4.38 0.57 15.79
CA ILE A 21 -4.42 1.67 14.83
C ILE A 21 -5.84 1.87 14.29
N THR A 22 -6.58 0.79 14.06
CA THR A 22 -7.99 0.85 13.63
C THR A 22 -8.88 1.46 14.71
N GLU A 23 -8.67 1.11 15.98
CA GLU A 23 -9.46 1.59 17.12
C GLU A 23 -9.14 3.05 17.49
N ARG A 24 -7.87 3.47 17.44
CA ARG A 24 -7.39 4.74 18.00
C ARG A 24 -6.81 5.71 16.96
N GLY A 25 -6.50 5.22 15.78
CA GLY A 25 -5.75 5.96 14.76
C GLY A 25 -4.23 5.82 14.90
N ALA A 26 -3.52 6.03 13.78
CA ALA A 26 -2.07 5.89 13.74
C ALA A 26 -1.34 6.95 14.59
N ASN A 27 -1.91 8.13 14.77
CA ASN A 27 -1.31 9.19 15.59
C ASN A 27 -1.38 8.89 17.10
N ASP A 28 -2.51 8.38 17.58
CA ASP A 28 -2.82 8.22 19.00
C ASP A 28 -2.36 6.86 19.56
N PHE A 29 -1.84 6.00 18.74
CA PHE A 29 -1.26 4.72 19.10
C PHE A 29 0.22 4.87 19.47
N SER A 30 0.67 4.15 20.51
CA SER A 30 2.08 4.08 20.91
C SER A 30 2.58 2.64 21.03
N LEU A 31 3.92 2.45 20.94
CA LEU A 31 4.52 1.13 21.21
C LEU A 31 4.25 0.65 22.65
N ALA A 32 4.08 1.56 23.60
CA ALA A 32 3.74 1.19 24.98
C ALA A 32 2.33 0.60 25.08
N ASP A 33 1.38 1.13 24.29
CA ASP A 33 0.02 0.58 24.21
C ASP A 33 0.04 -0.82 23.62
N LEU A 34 0.84 -1.02 22.57
CA LEU A 34 1.01 -2.33 21.93
C LEU A 34 1.62 -3.36 22.90
N ALA A 35 2.65 -2.98 23.66
CA ALA A 35 3.24 -3.87 24.67
C ALA A 35 2.21 -4.28 25.73
N THR A 36 1.34 -3.33 26.14
CA THR A 36 0.26 -3.59 27.10
C THR A 36 -0.81 -4.53 26.53
N GLU A 37 -1.28 -4.27 25.31
CA GLU A 37 -2.28 -5.11 24.61
C GLU A 37 -1.76 -6.54 24.45
N MET A 38 -0.50 -6.70 24.08
CA MET A 38 0.14 -7.99 23.87
C MET A 38 0.60 -8.68 25.17
N LYS A 39 0.49 -7.99 26.32
CA LYS A 39 0.94 -8.47 27.64
C LYS A 39 2.42 -8.87 27.67
N ILE A 40 3.26 -8.09 26.99
CA ILE A 40 4.72 -8.25 26.96
C ILE A 40 5.42 -7.08 27.60
N SER A 41 6.72 -7.24 27.91
CA SER A 41 7.53 -6.14 28.40
C SER A 41 7.80 -5.12 27.30
N LYS A 42 7.92 -3.83 27.66
CA LYS A 42 8.37 -2.79 26.73
C LYS A 42 9.72 -3.15 26.10
N GLY A 43 10.66 -3.69 26.88
CA GLY A 43 11.97 -4.13 26.39
C GLY A 43 11.87 -5.19 25.30
N THR A 44 10.94 -6.16 25.42
CA THR A 44 10.69 -7.15 24.38
C THR A 44 10.21 -6.49 23.09
N LEU A 45 9.26 -5.55 23.18
CA LEU A 45 8.75 -4.86 22.01
C LEU A 45 9.80 -3.98 21.33
N TYR A 46 10.54 -3.17 22.10
CA TYR A 46 11.61 -2.30 21.57
C TYR A 46 12.79 -3.08 20.97
N TYR A 47 12.99 -4.33 21.35
CA TYR A 47 13.94 -5.21 20.68
C TYR A 47 13.52 -5.53 19.25
N HIS A 48 12.22 -5.71 18.98
CA HIS A 48 11.68 -5.97 17.64
C HIS A 48 11.46 -4.70 16.83
N TYR A 49 10.96 -3.66 17.47
CA TYR A 49 10.62 -2.38 16.84
C TYR A 49 11.21 -1.21 17.62
N PRO A 50 12.38 -0.70 17.20
CA PRO A 50 13.01 0.45 17.86
C PRO A 50 12.15 1.72 17.83
N SER A 51 11.29 1.87 16.82
CA SER A 51 10.38 2.99 16.67
C SER A 51 8.98 2.55 16.21
N LYS A 52 8.01 3.42 16.41
CA LYS A 52 6.65 3.27 15.90
C LYS A 52 6.64 3.31 14.38
N ASP A 53 7.50 4.14 13.78
CA ASP A 53 7.61 4.30 12.33
C ASP A 53 8.08 3.01 11.67
N ASP A 54 9.05 2.29 12.27
CA ASP A 54 9.50 0.98 11.77
C ASP A 54 8.36 -0.04 11.78
N LEU A 55 7.54 -0.06 12.83
CA LEU A 55 6.37 -0.94 12.90
C LEU A 55 5.32 -0.58 11.84
N ILE A 56 5.01 0.70 11.67
CA ILE A 56 4.01 1.13 10.67
C ILE A 56 4.52 0.87 9.25
N LEU A 57 5.82 1.07 9.00
CA LEU A 57 6.43 0.74 7.72
C LEU A 57 6.29 -0.76 7.41
N ASP A 58 6.57 -1.63 8.38
CA ASP A 58 6.41 -3.07 8.22
C ASP A 58 4.96 -3.49 7.95
N ILE A 59 3.99 -2.82 8.57
CA ILE A 59 2.57 -3.02 8.28
C ILE A 59 2.27 -2.64 6.82
N MET A 60 2.77 -1.50 6.37
CA MET A 60 2.59 -1.05 5.00
C MET A 60 3.26 -1.99 4.00
N GLU A 61 4.51 -2.39 4.26
CA GLU A 61 5.24 -3.35 3.43
C GLU A 61 4.48 -4.67 3.29
N LYS A 62 3.96 -5.21 4.40
CA LYS A 62 3.12 -6.42 4.39
C LYS A 62 1.91 -6.24 3.46
N HIS A 63 1.19 -5.11 3.60
CA HIS A 63 0.02 -4.85 2.77
C HIS A 63 0.36 -4.68 1.30
N MET A 64 1.44 -3.98 1.00
CA MET A 64 1.92 -3.81 -0.36
C MET A 64 2.29 -5.17 -0.98
N ASN A 65 2.99 -6.03 -0.23
CA ASN A 65 3.34 -7.37 -0.69
C ASN A 65 2.11 -8.28 -0.89
N GLU A 66 1.11 -8.20 -0.01
CA GLU A 66 -0.16 -8.93 -0.15
C GLU A 66 -0.90 -8.47 -1.42
N LEU A 67 -0.95 -7.17 -1.67
CA LEU A 67 -1.60 -6.61 -2.85
C LEU A 67 -0.85 -6.98 -4.14
N SER A 68 0.47 -6.91 -4.13
CA SER A 68 1.31 -7.31 -5.26
C SER A 68 1.11 -8.77 -5.60
N ARG A 69 1.11 -9.65 -4.59
CA ARG A 69 0.82 -11.08 -4.78
C ARG A 69 -0.56 -11.28 -5.37
N ASP A 70 -1.59 -10.66 -4.83
CA ASP A 70 -2.96 -10.76 -5.32
C ASP A 70 -3.08 -10.25 -6.75
N TYR A 71 -2.31 -9.21 -7.11
CA TYR A 71 -2.25 -8.66 -8.45
C TYR A 71 -1.58 -9.64 -9.42
N ILE A 72 -0.40 -10.17 -9.07
CA ILE A 72 0.31 -11.16 -9.86
C ILE A 72 -0.55 -12.42 -10.05
N GLU A 73 -1.15 -12.95 -8.98
CA GLU A 73 -2.05 -14.11 -9.07
C GLU A 73 -3.27 -13.83 -9.95
N TRP A 74 -3.76 -12.58 -9.95
CA TRP A 74 -4.84 -12.20 -10.84
C TRP A 74 -4.37 -12.19 -12.29
N LEU A 75 -3.19 -11.64 -12.58
CA LEU A 75 -2.57 -11.64 -13.90
C LEU A 75 -2.35 -13.09 -14.40
N ASP A 76 -1.73 -13.94 -13.59
CA ASP A 76 -1.43 -15.33 -13.96
C ASP A 76 -2.69 -16.15 -14.27
N ARG A 77 -3.78 -15.93 -13.52
CA ARG A 77 -5.06 -16.60 -13.78
C ARG A 77 -5.73 -16.18 -15.09
N HIS A 78 -5.36 -15.02 -15.63
CA HIS A 78 -5.91 -14.46 -16.86
C HIS A 78 -4.89 -14.43 -18.01
N GLU A 79 -3.78 -15.16 -17.90
CA GLU A 79 -2.70 -15.18 -18.91
C GLU A 79 -3.18 -15.54 -20.32
N ASN A 80 -4.23 -16.34 -20.43
CA ASN A 80 -4.82 -16.76 -21.72
C ASN A 80 -6.07 -15.96 -22.11
N ASP A 81 -6.48 -14.97 -21.31
CA ASP A 81 -7.66 -14.16 -21.58
C ASP A 81 -7.26 -12.84 -22.26
N THR A 82 -8.14 -12.33 -23.12
CA THR A 82 -8.00 -10.96 -23.61
C THR A 82 -8.38 -9.99 -22.48
N ILE A 83 -7.38 -9.48 -21.77
CA ILE A 83 -7.60 -8.47 -20.73
C ILE A 83 -7.77 -7.11 -21.40
N THR A 84 -8.93 -6.49 -21.21
CA THR A 84 -9.15 -5.11 -21.64
C THR A 84 -8.46 -4.12 -20.70
N LYS A 85 -7.99 -2.98 -21.25
CA LYS A 85 -7.36 -1.91 -20.45
C LYS A 85 -8.30 -1.41 -19.35
N GLN A 86 -9.61 -1.32 -19.62
CA GLN A 86 -10.62 -1.00 -18.62
C GLN A 86 -10.59 -1.97 -17.44
N ARG A 87 -10.61 -3.28 -17.69
CA ARG A 87 -10.60 -4.30 -16.65
C ARG A 87 -9.30 -4.29 -15.83
N PHE A 88 -8.17 -4.06 -16.49
CA PHE A 88 -6.89 -3.88 -15.84
C PHE A 88 -6.94 -2.70 -14.86
N LEU A 89 -7.40 -1.55 -15.32
CA LEU A 89 -7.56 -0.36 -14.48
C LEU A 89 -8.54 -0.58 -13.34
N ASP A 90 -9.68 -1.26 -13.56
CA ASP A 90 -10.63 -1.58 -12.51
C ASP A 90 -10.00 -2.37 -11.38
N VAL A 91 -9.14 -3.36 -11.70
CA VAL A 91 -8.43 -4.15 -10.69
C VAL A 91 -7.42 -3.29 -9.94
N ILE A 92 -6.62 -2.49 -10.65
CA ILE A 92 -5.61 -1.60 -10.05
C ILE A 92 -6.28 -0.60 -9.11
N PHE A 93 -7.29 0.12 -9.57
CA PHE A 93 -7.97 1.15 -8.79
C PHE A 93 -8.75 0.53 -7.62
N TYR A 94 -9.50 -0.56 -7.85
CA TYR A 94 -10.25 -1.22 -6.79
C TYR A 94 -9.33 -1.77 -5.69
N LYS A 95 -8.25 -2.46 -6.06
CA LYS A 95 -7.30 -3.01 -5.10
C LYS A 95 -6.44 -1.91 -4.47
N GLY A 96 -5.98 -0.94 -5.26
CA GLY A 96 -5.24 0.22 -4.79
C GLY A 96 -6.04 0.98 -3.73
N VAL A 97 -7.25 1.42 -4.04
CA VAL A 97 -8.11 2.16 -3.09
C VAL A 97 -8.52 1.30 -1.89
N LYS A 98 -8.82 0.00 -2.06
CA LYS A 98 -9.11 -0.89 -0.91
C LYS A 98 -7.94 -1.10 0.03
N LEU A 99 -6.73 -1.15 -0.48
CA LEU A 99 -5.54 -1.19 0.37
C LEU A 99 -5.50 0.05 1.26
N PHE A 100 -5.88 1.16 0.70
CA PHE A 100 -5.93 2.46 1.34
C PHE A 100 -7.19 2.70 2.21
N ASN A 101 -8.11 1.75 2.39
CA ASN A 101 -9.02 1.76 3.55
C ASN A 101 -8.24 1.72 4.89
N LYS A 102 -6.92 1.50 4.82
CA LYS A 102 -5.92 1.83 5.83
C LYS A 102 -5.25 3.20 5.58
N SER A 103 -5.92 4.08 4.85
CA SER A 103 -5.50 5.43 4.44
C SER A 103 -4.84 6.25 5.55
N LYS A 104 -5.31 6.07 6.79
CA LYS A 104 -4.74 6.74 7.96
C LYS A 104 -3.27 6.39 8.21
N MET A 105 -2.83 5.16 7.91
CA MET A 105 -1.42 4.76 8.02
C MET A 105 -0.56 5.33 6.90
N HIS A 106 -1.09 5.32 5.69
CA HIS A 106 -0.41 5.91 4.53
C HIS A 106 -0.19 7.42 4.73
N ILE A 107 -1.24 8.15 5.10
CA ILE A 107 -1.17 9.58 5.40
C ILE A 107 -0.20 9.85 6.58
N TYR A 108 -0.22 9.00 7.60
CA TYR A 108 0.73 9.09 8.71
C TYR A 108 2.18 8.98 8.22
N LEU A 109 2.52 7.97 7.40
CA LEU A 109 3.87 7.78 6.87
C LEU A 109 4.33 8.94 6.01
N ILE A 110 3.46 9.43 5.12
CA ILE A 110 3.75 10.62 4.30
C ILE A 110 4.05 11.83 5.20
N ASN A 111 3.24 12.06 6.24
CA ASN A 111 3.45 13.16 7.17
C ASN A 111 4.78 13.04 7.92
N GLU A 112 5.14 11.85 8.41
CA GLU A 112 6.44 11.62 9.07
C GLU A 112 7.63 11.80 8.11
N CYS A 113 7.49 11.37 6.85
CA CYS A 113 8.48 11.64 5.81
C CYS A 113 8.68 13.14 5.58
N MET A 114 7.57 13.92 5.54
CA MET A 114 7.62 15.39 5.38
C MET A 114 8.20 16.10 6.61
N ARG A 115 8.09 15.53 7.80
CA ARG A 115 8.68 16.06 9.03
C ARG A 115 10.19 15.84 9.15
N GLY A 116 10.81 15.21 8.15
CA GLY A 116 12.26 15.05 8.05
C GLY A 116 12.80 13.71 8.53
N ASN A 117 11.96 12.67 8.64
CA ASN A 117 12.44 11.32 8.91
C ASN A 117 13.08 10.72 7.64
N GLU A 118 14.37 11.01 7.44
CA GLU A 118 15.14 10.61 6.26
C GLU A 118 15.18 9.09 6.06
N SER A 119 15.34 8.32 7.15
CA SER A 119 15.38 6.85 7.08
C SER A 119 14.05 6.29 6.59
N LEU A 120 12.95 6.79 7.13
CA LEU A 120 11.60 6.39 6.73
C LEU A 120 11.33 6.79 5.27
N ARG A 121 11.69 8.02 4.89
CA ARG A 121 11.53 8.52 3.53
C ARG A 121 12.23 7.63 2.50
N LYS A 122 13.46 7.20 2.79
CA LYS A 122 14.21 6.31 1.89
C LYS A 122 13.50 4.96 1.73
N LYS A 123 13.15 4.30 2.83
CA LYS A 123 12.45 3.01 2.81
C LYS A 123 11.07 3.10 2.10
N TYR A 124 10.33 4.17 2.38
CA TYR A 124 9.04 4.41 1.72
C TYR A 124 9.21 4.62 0.20
N SER A 125 10.23 5.36 -0.23
CA SER A 125 10.53 5.58 -1.66
C SER A 125 10.93 4.29 -2.36
N GLU A 126 11.71 3.42 -1.71
CA GLU A 126 12.07 2.10 -2.24
C GLU A 126 10.84 1.20 -2.42
N LEU A 127 9.93 1.20 -1.45
CA LEU A 127 8.67 0.46 -1.52
C LEU A 127 7.77 0.98 -2.65
N TRP A 128 7.65 2.30 -2.77
CA TRP A 128 6.87 2.96 -3.81
C TRP A 128 7.41 2.65 -5.22
N LYS A 129 8.74 2.68 -5.38
CA LYS A 129 9.40 2.31 -6.64
C LYS A 129 9.15 0.85 -7.01
N SER A 130 9.26 -0.08 -6.07
CA SER A 130 8.95 -1.49 -6.29
C SER A 130 7.54 -1.71 -6.83
N TRP A 131 6.59 -0.92 -6.37
CA TRP A 131 5.21 -0.95 -6.84
C TRP A 131 5.04 -0.42 -8.24
N GLN A 132 5.69 0.68 -8.55
CA GLN A 132 5.73 1.22 -9.90
C GLN A 132 6.29 0.20 -10.89
N ASP A 133 7.40 -0.47 -10.54
CA ASP A 133 8.04 -1.49 -11.39
C ASP A 133 7.09 -2.67 -11.68
N GLN A 134 6.30 -3.10 -10.69
CA GLN A 134 5.31 -4.17 -10.86
C GLN A 134 4.14 -3.74 -11.78
N LEU A 135 3.68 -2.50 -11.69
CA LEU A 135 2.67 -1.97 -12.61
C LEU A 135 3.22 -1.89 -14.03
N GLU A 136 4.46 -1.45 -14.20
CA GLU A 136 5.14 -1.41 -15.49
C GLU A 136 5.27 -2.81 -16.12
N GLU A 137 5.67 -3.83 -15.34
CA GLU A 137 5.71 -5.22 -15.76
C GLU A 137 4.34 -5.72 -16.24
N GLY A 138 3.28 -5.41 -15.50
CA GLY A 138 1.91 -5.75 -15.89
C GLY A 138 1.49 -5.06 -17.20
N LEU A 139 1.86 -3.80 -17.38
CA LEU A 139 1.61 -3.08 -18.64
C LEU A 139 2.39 -3.69 -19.79
N ASP A 140 3.65 -4.04 -19.61
CA ASP A 140 4.47 -4.69 -20.65
C ASP A 140 3.87 -6.03 -21.10
N ARG A 141 3.40 -6.82 -20.13
CA ARG A 141 2.84 -8.15 -20.40
C ARG A 141 1.50 -8.12 -21.14
N TYR A 142 0.59 -7.20 -20.76
CA TYR A 142 -0.79 -7.20 -21.27
C TYR A 142 -1.07 -6.11 -22.30
N PHE A 143 -0.27 -5.06 -22.34
CA PHE A 143 -0.43 -3.92 -23.25
C PHE A 143 0.92 -3.52 -23.84
N PRO A 144 1.54 -4.43 -24.66
CA PRO A 144 2.86 -4.19 -25.22
C PRO A 144 2.91 -2.94 -26.13
N ASP A 145 1.77 -2.55 -26.70
CA ASP A 145 1.64 -1.34 -27.52
C ASP A 145 1.48 -0.05 -26.71
N GLN A 146 1.36 -0.14 -25.37
CA GLN A 146 1.29 1.04 -24.52
C GLN A 146 2.57 1.85 -24.65
N LYS A 147 2.46 3.08 -25.16
CA LYS A 147 3.57 4.02 -25.24
C LYS A 147 3.96 4.48 -23.85
N ASP A 148 5.26 4.66 -23.63
CA ASP A 148 5.80 5.22 -22.38
C ASP A 148 5.23 4.57 -21.11
N ARG A 149 5.42 3.23 -21.01
CA ARG A 149 4.88 2.43 -19.89
C ARG A 149 5.36 2.90 -18.52
N GLU A 150 6.60 3.38 -18.44
CA GLU A 150 7.15 3.94 -17.19
C GLU A 150 6.34 5.16 -16.74
N ALA A 151 6.12 6.13 -17.62
CA ALA A 151 5.32 7.31 -17.30
C ALA A 151 3.85 6.95 -17.02
N TYR A 152 3.31 5.96 -17.73
CA TYR A 152 1.94 5.51 -17.49
C TYR A 152 1.79 4.81 -16.13
N ALA A 153 2.72 3.93 -15.75
CA ALA A 153 2.75 3.31 -14.42
C ALA A 153 2.89 4.37 -13.32
N TYR A 154 3.77 5.35 -13.52
CA TYR A 154 3.91 6.49 -12.62
C TYR A 154 2.61 7.29 -12.48
N LEU A 155 1.91 7.58 -13.59
CA LEU A 155 0.60 8.25 -13.56
C LEU A 155 -0.43 7.45 -12.76
N LEU A 156 -0.48 6.12 -12.91
CA LEU A 156 -1.37 5.26 -12.14
C LEU A 156 -1.07 5.36 -10.64
N MET A 157 0.20 5.37 -10.25
CA MET A 157 0.61 5.54 -8.85
C MET A 157 0.15 6.89 -8.28
N LEU A 158 0.36 7.98 -9.02
CA LEU A 158 -0.10 9.32 -8.61
C LEU A 158 -1.62 9.38 -8.44
N LEU A 159 -2.37 8.72 -9.32
CA LEU A 159 -3.83 8.64 -9.23
C LEU A 159 -4.28 7.83 -8.02
N ILE A 160 -3.63 6.71 -7.74
CA ILE A 160 -3.92 5.90 -6.54
C ILE A 160 -3.66 6.73 -5.27
N ASP A 161 -2.54 7.42 -5.18
CA ASP A 161 -2.23 8.31 -4.04
C ASP A 161 -3.28 9.41 -3.90
N GLY A 162 -3.65 10.08 -5.00
CA GLY A 162 -4.69 11.10 -5.00
C GLY A 162 -6.05 10.58 -4.56
N LEU A 163 -6.48 9.43 -5.08
CA LEU A 163 -7.73 8.78 -4.69
C LEU A 163 -7.74 8.38 -3.21
N THR A 164 -6.60 7.93 -2.70
CA THR A 164 -6.43 7.62 -1.27
C THR A 164 -6.64 8.83 -0.39
N VAL A 165 -6.08 9.97 -0.78
CA VAL A 165 -6.28 11.23 -0.06
C VAL A 165 -7.76 11.64 -0.10
N GLN A 166 -8.42 11.55 -1.26
CA GLN A 166 -9.84 11.90 -1.39
C GLN A 166 -10.72 10.98 -0.53
N GLU A 167 -10.42 9.68 -0.50
CA GLU A 167 -11.13 8.72 0.35
C GLU A 167 -10.93 9.04 1.84
N ALA A 168 -9.70 9.36 2.25
CA ALA A 168 -9.40 9.74 3.63
C ALA A 168 -10.11 11.03 4.08
N LEU A 169 -10.42 11.92 3.13
CA LEU A 169 -11.16 13.17 3.35
C LEU A 169 -12.68 13.01 3.21
N GLU A 170 -13.19 11.78 2.98
CA GLU A 170 -14.59 11.50 2.69
C GLU A 170 -15.15 12.34 1.51
N ASN A 171 -14.27 12.66 0.54
CA ASN A 171 -14.56 13.51 -0.62
C ASN A 171 -14.47 12.72 -1.95
N SER A 172 -14.61 11.40 -1.89
CA SER A 172 -14.54 10.54 -3.06
C SER A 172 -15.84 10.64 -3.90
N ASP A 173 -15.68 10.83 -5.23
CA ASP A 173 -16.77 10.83 -6.21
C ASP A 173 -16.62 9.64 -7.16
N GLU A 174 -17.36 8.57 -6.90
CA GLU A 174 -17.31 7.34 -7.71
C GLU A 174 -17.59 7.60 -9.20
N LYS A 175 -18.54 8.49 -9.53
CA LYS A 175 -18.90 8.78 -10.93
C LYS A 175 -17.76 9.51 -11.64
N LEU A 176 -17.06 10.40 -10.92
CA LEU A 176 -15.91 11.11 -11.47
C LEU A 176 -14.72 10.15 -11.61
N ASN A 177 -14.52 9.25 -10.64
CA ASN A 177 -13.48 8.24 -10.70
C ASN A 177 -13.64 7.30 -11.90
N GLU A 178 -14.89 6.86 -12.22
CA GLU A 178 -15.17 6.08 -13.43
C GLU A 178 -14.83 6.85 -14.72
N ARG A 179 -15.15 8.15 -14.77
CA ARG A 179 -14.82 8.99 -15.93
C ARG A 179 -13.29 9.15 -16.09
N VAL A 180 -12.56 9.27 -14.99
CA VAL A 180 -11.08 9.31 -15.03
C VAL A 180 -10.54 8.01 -15.61
N LYS A 181 -11.05 6.85 -15.19
CA LYS A 181 -10.66 5.56 -15.78
C LYS A 181 -10.93 5.51 -17.29
N THR A 182 -12.09 5.99 -17.73
CA THR A 182 -12.42 6.07 -19.16
C THR A 182 -11.41 6.91 -19.94
N LEU A 183 -10.98 8.06 -19.41
CA LEU A 183 -9.96 8.90 -20.03
C LEU A 183 -8.61 8.17 -20.18
N LEU A 184 -8.25 7.30 -19.23
CA LEU A 184 -7.02 6.51 -19.29
C LEU A 184 -7.08 5.38 -20.35
N VAL A 185 -8.29 4.91 -20.65
CA VAL A 185 -8.51 3.90 -21.72
C VAL A 185 -8.48 4.54 -23.10
N GLU A 186 -9.07 5.71 -23.23
CA GLU A 186 -9.24 6.45 -24.49
C GLU A 186 -7.99 7.23 -24.90
N GLU A 187 -6.76 6.74 -24.71
CA GLU A 187 -5.60 7.35 -25.33
C GLU A 187 -5.86 7.48 -26.84
N LYS A 188 -6.24 8.68 -27.27
CA LYS A 188 -6.35 8.98 -28.70
C LYS A 188 -4.99 8.74 -29.33
N THR A 189 -4.93 7.76 -30.22
CA THR A 189 -3.91 7.71 -31.25
C THR A 189 -4.01 9.01 -32.04
N ASN A 190 -3.30 10.05 -31.61
CA ASN A 190 -3.02 11.18 -32.47
C ASN A 190 -2.04 10.63 -33.54
N GLU A 191 -2.59 10.31 -34.71
CA GLU A 191 -1.85 10.20 -35.96
C GLU A 191 -1.11 11.49 -36.26
#